data_921daa104d9bd69ac82fd1b9e7f5e10d
#
_entry.id   921daa104d9bd69ac82fd1b9e7f5e10d
#
_cell.length_a   1.000
_cell.length_b   1.000
_cell.length_c   1.000
_cell.angle_alpha   90.00
_cell.angle_beta   90.00
_cell.angle_gamma   90.00
#
_symmetry.space_group_name_H-M   'P 1'
#
loop_
_entity.id
_entity.type
_entity.pdbx_description
1 polymer ?
#
loop_
_entity_poly.entity_id
_entity_poly.type
_entity_poly.pdbx_seq_one_letter_code
_entity_poly.pdbx_strand_id
1 'polypeptide(L)' 'MKQISPSKIVCVGRNYAKHAAELGGEVPDEPLIFFKPPSSLIGEGEPIVMPPISNRVDFEGEIGVLIGKRACKVPA' A
#
# COMPACT_ATOMS: atom_id res chain seq x y z
N MET A 1 16.17 -9.66 -5.64
CA MET A 1 15.72 -8.36 -5.07
C MET A 1 16.15 -8.25 -3.62
N LYS A 2 16.59 -7.08 -3.20
CA LYS A 2 17.03 -6.89 -1.83
C LYS A 2 15.83 -6.95 -0.87
N GLN A 3 15.98 -7.72 0.20
CA GLN A 3 14.96 -7.80 1.23
C GLN A 3 14.95 -6.52 2.07
N ILE A 4 13.75 -6.03 2.38
CA ILE A 4 13.57 -4.83 3.19
C ILE A 4 12.82 -5.19 4.49
N SER A 5 13.07 -4.40 5.54
CA SER A 5 12.45 -4.61 6.84
C SER A 5 11.90 -3.26 7.36
N PRO A 6 10.76 -2.83 6.82
CA PRO A 6 10.19 -1.55 7.21
C PRO A 6 9.60 -1.60 8.62
N SER A 7 9.61 -0.45 9.31
CA SER A 7 8.95 -0.31 10.60
C SER A 7 7.46 -0.02 10.44
N LYS A 8 7.07 0.51 9.30
CA LYS A 8 5.66 0.76 8.96
C LYS A 8 5.48 0.84 7.46
N ILE A 9 4.27 0.59 7.02
CA ILE A 9 3.87 0.70 5.61
C ILE A 9 2.72 1.70 5.55
N VAL A 10 2.95 2.81 4.84
CA VAL A 10 1.96 3.88 4.68
C VAL A 10 1.38 3.77 3.28
N CYS A 11 0.08 3.67 3.19
CA CYS A 11 -0.62 3.48 1.91
C CYS A 11 -1.48 4.68 1.60
N VAL A 12 -1.64 4.96 0.30
CA VAL A 12 -2.50 6.01 -0.20
C VAL A 12 -3.64 5.36 -0.96
N GLY A 13 -4.86 5.53 -0.44
CA GLY A 13 -6.04 4.97 -1.05
C GLY A 13 -6.63 5.91 -2.10
N ARG A 14 -7.28 5.30 -3.12
CA ARG A 14 -7.98 6.02 -4.19
C ARG A 14 -7.12 7.06 -4.91
N ASN A 15 -5.81 6.77 -4.99
CA ASN A 15 -4.85 7.68 -5.60
C ASN A 15 -4.91 7.67 -7.13
N TYR A 16 -5.29 6.55 -7.71
CA TYR A 16 -5.38 6.39 -9.16
C TYR A 16 -6.79 6.75 -9.61
N ALA A 17 -6.92 7.83 -10.41
CA ALA A 17 -8.21 8.35 -10.85
C ALA A 17 -9.08 7.29 -11.54
N LYS A 18 -8.48 6.47 -12.38
CA LYS A 18 -9.19 5.39 -13.09
C LYS A 18 -9.75 4.35 -12.12
N HIS A 19 -8.98 4.01 -11.10
CA HIS A 19 -9.41 3.06 -10.07
C HIS A 19 -10.59 3.63 -9.27
N ALA A 20 -10.51 4.90 -8.88
CA ALA A 20 -11.59 5.55 -8.16
C ALA A 20 -12.88 5.60 -8.99
N ALA A 21 -12.77 5.87 -10.29
CA ALA A 21 -13.92 5.88 -11.20
C ALA A 21 -14.56 4.50 -11.32
N GLU A 22 -13.76 3.44 -11.38
CA GLU A 22 -14.25 2.06 -11.45
C GLU A 22 -15.05 1.66 -10.22
N LEU A 23 -14.70 2.22 -9.06
CA LEU A 23 -15.39 1.99 -7.79
C LEU A 23 -16.58 2.93 -7.59
N GLY A 24 -16.85 3.82 -8.54
CA GLY A 24 -17.93 4.79 -8.43
C GLY A 24 -17.61 5.97 -7.52
N GLY A 25 -16.34 6.14 -7.15
CA GLY A 25 -15.88 7.25 -6.32
C GLY A 25 -15.16 8.32 -7.11
N GLU A 26 -14.93 9.44 -6.48
CA GLU A 26 -14.11 10.51 -7.02
C GLU A 26 -12.72 10.48 -6.39
N VAL A 27 -11.72 11.03 -7.10
CA VAL A 27 -10.39 11.22 -6.52
C VAL A 27 -10.52 12.31 -5.45
N PRO A 28 -10.19 12.01 -4.19
CA PRO A 28 -10.32 12.98 -3.13
C PRO A 28 -9.31 14.11 -3.27
N ASP A 29 -9.65 15.32 -2.78
CA ASP A 29 -8.75 16.47 -2.75
C ASP A 29 -7.54 16.21 -1.86
N GLU A 30 -7.74 15.49 -0.78
CA GLU A 30 -6.66 15.07 0.12
C GLU A 30 -6.44 13.57 0.01
N PRO A 31 -5.18 13.10 0.12
CA PRO A 31 -4.91 11.67 0.07
C PRO A 31 -5.60 10.92 1.20
N LEU A 32 -6.19 9.80 0.87
CA LEU A 32 -6.70 8.87 1.89
C LEU A 32 -5.52 8.01 2.36
N ILE A 33 -5.05 8.27 3.58
CA ILE A 33 -3.88 7.60 4.14
C ILE A 33 -4.33 6.48 5.07
N PHE A 34 -3.72 5.31 4.92
CA PHE A 34 -3.93 4.21 5.84
C PHE A 34 -2.62 3.43 6.02
N PHE A 35 -2.58 2.56 7.00
CA PHE A 35 -1.37 1.82 7.35
C PHE A 35 -1.58 0.33 7.22
N LYS A 36 -0.49 -0.37 6.91
CA LYS A 36 -0.43 -1.83 6.99
C LYS A 36 0.67 -2.22 7.97
N PRO A 37 0.49 -3.29 8.74
CA PRO A 37 1.55 -3.73 9.64
C PRO A 37 2.72 -4.31 8.84
N PRO A 38 3.96 -4.20 9.34
CA PRO A 38 5.11 -4.80 8.65
C PRO A 38 4.97 -6.30 8.43
N SER A 39 4.20 -6.99 9.25
CA SER A 39 3.92 -8.41 9.10
C SER A 39 3.15 -8.77 7.83
N SER A 40 2.55 -7.78 7.16
CA SER A 40 1.85 -8.01 5.90
C SER A 40 2.80 -8.14 4.71
N LEU A 41 4.09 -7.81 4.89
CA LEU A 41 5.08 -7.89 3.85
C LEU A 41 5.53 -9.34 3.66
N ILE A 42 5.58 -9.78 2.40
CA ILE A 42 6.14 -11.09 2.04
C ILE A 42 7.34 -10.89 1.14
N GLY A 43 8.21 -11.89 1.11
CA GLY A 43 9.38 -11.86 0.27
C GLY A 43 9.09 -12.28 -1.17
N GLU A 44 10.08 -12.09 -2.02
CA GLU A 44 9.99 -12.51 -3.42
C GLU A 44 9.82 -14.02 -3.50
N GLY A 45 8.85 -14.44 -4.30
CA GLY A 45 8.57 -15.86 -4.49
C GLY A 45 7.73 -16.51 -3.40
N GLU A 46 7.39 -15.79 -2.33
CA GLU A 46 6.52 -16.32 -1.30
C GLU A 46 5.05 -16.27 -1.73
N PRO A 47 4.24 -17.26 -1.36
CA PRO A 47 2.83 -17.27 -1.72
C PRO A 47 2.02 -16.26 -0.91
N ILE A 48 0.99 -15.71 -1.56
CA ILE A 48 -0.02 -14.92 -0.86
C ILE A 48 -1.06 -15.89 -0.31
N VAL A 49 -1.22 -15.89 1.01
CA VAL A 49 -2.12 -16.83 1.68
C VAL A 49 -3.45 -16.14 2.00
N MET A 50 -4.54 -16.72 1.48
CA MET A 50 -5.88 -16.21 1.79
C MET A 50 -6.25 -16.60 3.22
N PRO A 51 -6.59 -15.64 4.10
CA PRO A 51 -6.98 -15.96 5.46
C PRO A 51 -8.33 -16.68 5.51
N PRO A 52 -8.56 -17.56 6.51
CA PRO A 52 -9.82 -18.31 6.61
C PRO A 52 -11.08 -17.44 6.72
N ILE A 53 -10.93 -16.21 7.21
CA ILE A 53 -12.06 -15.29 7.39
C ILE A 53 -12.45 -14.55 6.12
N SER A 54 -11.69 -14.73 5.03
CA SER A 54 -11.93 -14.05 3.77
C SER A 54 -12.09 -15.05 2.64
N ASN A 55 -13.04 -14.80 1.75
CA ASN A 55 -13.23 -15.58 0.54
C ASN A 55 -12.82 -14.82 -0.72
N ARG A 56 -12.20 -13.65 -0.54
CA ARG A 56 -11.77 -12.81 -1.65
C ARG A 56 -10.47 -12.09 -1.34
N VAL A 57 -9.51 -12.24 -2.24
CA VAL A 57 -8.24 -11.51 -2.20
C VAL A 57 -7.99 -10.99 -3.60
N ASP A 58 -7.87 -9.66 -3.74
CA ASP A 58 -7.59 -9.01 -5.01
C ASP A 58 -6.16 -8.49 -5.04
N PHE A 59 -5.56 -8.45 -6.23
CA PHE A 59 -4.27 -7.83 -6.41
C PHE A 59 -4.44 -6.36 -6.82
N GLU A 60 -3.44 -5.55 -6.44
CA GLU A 60 -3.35 -4.16 -6.86
C GLU A 60 -1.90 -3.89 -7.23
N GLY A 61 -1.66 -3.56 -8.50
CA GLY A 61 -0.33 -3.18 -8.94
C GLY A 61 -0.07 -1.71 -8.63
N GLU A 62 0.88 -1.45 -7.74
CA GLU A 62 1.16 -0.10 -7.30
C GLU A 62 2.66 0.17 -7.24
N ILE A 63 3.02 1.45 -7.29
CA ILE A 63 4.40 1.89 -7.14
C ILE A 63 4.70 2.03 -5.65
N GLY A 64 5.75 1.32 -5.20
CA GLY A 64 6.23 1.45 -3.85
C GLY A 64 7.43 2.38 -3.78
N VAL A 65 7.49 3.20 -2.74
CA VAL A 65 8.60 4.11 -2.48
C VAL A 65 9.20 3.76 -1.13
N LEU A 66 10.50 3.46 -1.13
CA LEU A 66 11.24 3.18 0.10
C LEU A 66 11.91 4.46 0.57
N ILE A 67 11.57 4.91 1.78
CA ILE A 67 12.16 6.11 2.36
C ILE A 67 13.56 5.79 2.86
N GLY A 68 14.55 6.43 2.27
CA GLY A 68 15.97 6.15 2.54
C GLY A 68 16.56 6.91 3.72
N LYS A 69 15.91 7.98 4.16
CA LYS A 69 16.35 8.77 5.31
C LYS A 69 15.16 9.12 6.19
N ARG A 70 15.39 9.07 7.49
CA ARG A 70 14.37 9.51 8.44
C ARG A 70 14.01 10.97 8.18
N ALA A 71 12.70 11.26 8.11
CA ALA A 71 12.19 12.60 7.83
C ALA A 71 10.95 12.87 8.67
N CYS A 72 10.79 14.11 9.10
CA CYS A 72 9.64 14.56 9.85
C CYS A 72 9.41 16.03 9.55
N LYS A 73 8.19 16.39 9.17
CA LYS A 73 7.82 17.79 8.90
C LYS A 73 8.74 18.48 7.90
N VAL A 74 9.17 17.75 6.87
CA VAL A 74 10.02 18.32 5.83
C VAL A 74 9.18 19.08 4.82
N PRO A 75 9.73 20.17 4.24
CA PRO A 75 9.02 20.89 3.18
C PRO A 75 8.93 20.06 1.91
N ALA A 76 7.92 20.36 1.10
CA ALA A 76 7.72 19.69 -0.18
C ALA A 76 8.83 20.01 -1.19
#